data_41b4a4d22809ee4be147d20b114ca753
#
_entry.id   41b4a4d22809ee4be147d20b114ca753
#
_cell.length_a   1.000
_cell.length_b   1.000
_cell.length_c   1.000
_cell.angle_alpha   90.00
_cell.angle_beta   90.00
_cell.angle_gamma   90.00
#
_symmetry.space_group_name_H-M   'P 1'
#
loop_
_entity.id
_entity.type
_entity.pdbx_description
1 polymer ?
#
loop_
_entity_poly.entity_id
_entity_poly.type
_entity_poly.pdbx_seq_one_letter_code
_entity_poly.pdbx_strand_id
1 'polypeptide(L)'
;LPAGWDTSFQMVKAKLIGFLQFPADVARQYPASDRSAAARYARAIMLYRQGHTDSALELMNGLLAEQPGNPWLLELKGQILFEGGRGQEALAPYWMAARLAPDQALIAQELAHAEIETDDPRLLRPAIARLQSALAREREDAFSWHELGVAWGRLGNMGEADLALAEAAMLKGDIKGARELARRAQAELPPGPARLRALDIGNAVKKENRVPEPVSYTH
;
A
#
# COMPACT_ATOMS: atom_id res chain seq x y z
N LEU A 1 -27.58 -7.00 16.94
CA LEU A 1 -26.35 -7.06 16.14
C LEU A 1 -25.70 -8.43 16.35
N PRO A 2 -25.05 -9.04 15.30
CA PRO A 2 -24.36 -10.32 15.46
C PRO A 2 -23.30 -10.26 16.56
N ALA A 3 -23.06 -11.40 17.24
CA ALA A 3 -22.01 -11.49 18.26
C ALA A 3 -20.63 -11.14 17.63
N GLY A 4 -19.87 -10.26 18.29
CA GLY A 4 -18.57 -9.80 17.82
C GLY A 4 -18.57 -8.46 17.04
N TRP A 5 -19.72 -7.96 16.60
CA TRP A 5 -19.78 -6.66 15.90
C TRP A 5 -19.30 -5.50 16.76
N ASP A 6 -19.65 -5.51 18.06
CA ASP A 6 -19.21 -4.47 18.99
C ASP A 6 -17.68 -4.49 19.12
N THR A 7 -17.08 -5.66 19.29
CA THR A 7 -15.62 -5.80 19.38
C THR A 7 -14.92 -5.33 18.10
N SER A 8 -15.42 -5.73 16.93
CA SER A 8 -14.87 -5.30 15.64
C SER A 8 -14.99 -3.79 15.45
N PHE A 9 -16.14 -3.22 15.79
CA PHE A 9 -16.35 -1.77 15.73
C PHE A 9 -15.40 -1.01 16.66
N GLN A 10 -15.21 -1.49 17.91
CA GLN A 10 -14.28 -0.87 18.86
C GLN A 10 -12.83 -0.93 18.35
N MET A 11 -12.42 -2.01 17.69
CA MET A 11 -11.08 -2.13 17.09
C MET A 11 -10.88 -1.14 15.93
N VAL A 12 -11.86 -1.01 15.04
CA VAL A 12 -11.80 -0.03 13.93
C VAL A 12 -11.77 1.39 14.48
N LYS A 13 -12.62 1.71 15.46
CA LYS A 13 -12.62 3.01 16.14
C LYS A 13 -11.26 3.30 16.79
N ALA A 14 -10.67 2.33 17.46
CA ALA A 14 -9.35 2.43 18.08
C ALA A 14 -8.25 2.68 17.04
N LYS A 15 -8.31 2.01 15.88
CA LYS A 15 -7.37 2.23 14.77
C LYS A 15 -7.47 3.67 14.27
N LEU A 16 -8.67 4.16 13.98
CA LEU A 16 -8.88 5.54 13.50
C LEU A 16 -8.40 6.57 14.53
N ILE A 17 -8.75 6.41 15.82
CA ILE A 17 -8.34 7.32 16.87
C ILE A 17 -6.81 7.29 17.03
N GLY A 18 -6.20 6.11 17.07
CA GLY A 18 -4.76 5.95 17.19
C GLY A 18 -3.98 6.63 16.06
N PHE A 19 -4.48 6.55 14.82
CA PHE A 19 -3.83 7.17 13.66
C PHE A 19 -4.15 8.66 13.48
N LEU A 20 -5.35 9.10 13.80
CA LEU A 20 -5.82 10.45 13.42
C LEU A 20 -5.74 11.48 14.52
N GLN A 21 -5.78 11.07 15.81
CA GLN A 21 -5.77 12.00 16.92
C GLN A 21 -4.35 12.30 17.44
N PHE A 22 -4.23 13.40 18.20
CA PHE A 22 -3.00 13.72 18.88
C PHE A 22 -2.73 12.72 20.03
N PRO A 23 -1.47 12.40 20.34
CA PRO A 23 -1.12 11.43 21.38
C PRO A 23 -1.78 11.69 22.74
N ALA A 24 -1.89 12.96 23.14
CA ALA A 24 -2.54 13.34 24.40
C ALA A 24 -4.05 12.99 24.43
N ASP A 25 -4.72 13.09 23.28
CA ASP A 25 -6.15 12.76 23.16
C ASP A 25 -6.35 11.25 23.19
N VAL A 26 -5.48 10.50 22.48
CA VAL A 26 -5.47 9.04 22.54
C VAL A 26 -5.25 8.56 23.98
N ALA A 27 -4.26 9.11 24.69
CA ALA A 27 -3.96 8.73 26.08
C ALA A 27 -5.11 9.06 27.05
N ARG A 28 -5.85 10.15 26.79
CA ARG A 28 -7.03 10.53 27.59
C ARG A 28 -8.20 9.58 27.34
N GLN A 29 -8.46 9.22 26.10
CA GLN A 29 -9.57 8.35 25.70
C GLN A 29 -9.30 6.88 26.03
N TYR A 30 -8.04 6.46 25.93
CA TYR A 30 -7.57 5.11 26.20
C TYR A 30 -6.45 5.12 27.26
N PRO A 31 -6.78 5.42 28.53
CA PRO A 31 -5.78 5.51 29.60
C PRO A 31 -5.10 4.17 29.83
N ALA A 32 -3.92 4.19 30.47
CA ALA A 32 -3.13 2.98 30.75
C ALA A 32 -3.87 1.96 31.64
N SER A 33 -4.84 2.42 32.44
CA SER A 33 -5.71 1.56 33.25
C SER A 33 -6.73 0.74 32.43
N ASP A 34 -7.08 1.22 31.21
CA ASP A 34 -7.95 0.47 30.30
C ASP A 34 -7.14 -0.65 29.62
N ARG A 35 -7.46 -1.91 29.98
CA ARG A 35 -6.81 -3.11 29.46
C ARG A 35 -7.55 -3.77 28.31
N SER A 36 -8.62 -3.19 27.81
CA SER A 36 -9.35 -3.71 26.66
C SER A 36 -8.44 -3.84 25.42
N ALA A 37 -8.78 -4.76 24.51
CA ALA A 37 -8.02 -4.94 23.28
C ALA A 37 -7.99 -3.64 22.44
N ALA A 38 -9.11 -2.94 22.34
CA ALA A 38 -9.22 -1.66 21.63
C ALA A 38 -8.29 -0.59 22.24
N ALA A 39 -8.25 -0.47 23.55
CA ALA A 39 -7.39 0.50 24.23
C ALA A 39 -5.90 0.19 24.04
N ARG A 40 -5.50 -1.08 24.15
CA ARG A 40 -4.11 -1.50 23.89
C ARG A 40 -3.72 -1.25 22.43
N TYR A 41 -4.64 -1.52 21.50
CA TYR A 41 -4.44 -1.29 20.07
C TYR A 41 -4.25 0.19 19.73
N ALA A 42 -5.12 1.07 20.25
CA ALA A 42 -4.98 2.51 20.07
C ALA A 42 -3.65 3.04 20.64
N ARG A 43 -3.27 2.57 21.85
CA ARG A 43 -1.98 2.96 22.45
C ARG A 43 -0.77 2.41 21.68
N ALA A 44 -0.86 1.20 21.15
CA ALA A 44 0.21 0.66 20.29
C ALA A 44 0.44 1.56 19.07
N ILE A 45 -0.63 1.98 18.40
CA ILE A 45 -0.55 2.92 17.27
C ILE A 45 0.01 4.28 17.70
N MET A 46 -0.45 4.81 18.83
CA MET A 46 0.06 6.06 19.37
C MET A 46 1.58 6.00 19.64
N LEU A 47 2.03 4.95 20.30
CA LEU A 47 3.46 4.74 20.61
C LEU A 47 4.30 4.58 19.34
N TYR A 48 3.83 3.80 18.39
CA TYR A 48 4.46 3.65 17.08
C TYR A 48 4.62 5.01 16.38
N ARG A 49 3.57 5.82 16.30
CA ARG A 49 3.62 7.17 15.71
C ARG A 49 4.57 8.14 16.42
N GLN A 50 4.89 7.87 17.68
CA GLN A 50 5.87 8.62 18.48
C GLN A 50 7.31 8.06 18.35
N GLY A 51 7.51 6.99 17.58
CA GLY A 51 8.82 6.33 17.43
C GLY A 51 9.18 5.37 18.56
N HIS A 52 8.23 5.07 19.47
CA HIS A 52 8.43 4.12 20.56
C HIS A 52 8.14 2.68 20.10
N THR A 53 8.92 2.22 19.12
CA THR A 53 8.73 0.94 18.39
C THR A 53 8.62 -0.24 19.34
N ASP A 54 9.56 -0.41 20.28
CA ASP A 54 9.57 -1.58 21.16
C ASP A 54 8.36 -1.61 22.09
N SER A 55 7.97 -0.47 22.67
CA SER A 55 6.76 -0.39 23.52
C SER A 55 5.48 -0.67 22.71
N ALA A 56 5.42 -0.24 21.45
CA ALA A 56 4.31 -0.57 20.57
C ALA A 56 4.25 -2.07 20.28
N LEU A 57 5.40 -2.69 20.01
CA LEU A 57 5.51 -4.14 19.77
C LEU A 57 5.15 -4.98 20.99
N GLU A 58 5.46 -4.54 22.20
CA GLU A 58 5.02 -5.23 23.43
C GLU A 58 3.49 -5.31 23.51
N LEU A 59 2.79 -4.19 23.26
CA LEU A 59 1.32 -4.18 23.24
C LEU A 59 0.77 -5.06 22.10
N MET A 60 1.37 -5.01 20.91
CA MET A 60 0.96 -5.83 19.78
C MET A 60 1.17 -7.32 20.03
N ASN A 61 2.28 -7.70 20.65
CA ASN A 61 2.56 -9.10 21.03
C ASN A 61 1.53 -9.62 22.04
N GLY A 62 1.14 -8.80 23.03
CA GLY A 62 0.07 -9.14 23.97
C GLY A 62 -1.27 -9.34 23.29
N LEU A 63 -1.63 -8.49 22.33
CA LEU A 63 -2.86 -8.64 21.52
C LEU A 63 -2.83 -9.90 20.64
N LEU A 64 -1.70 -10.19 20.03
CA LEU A 64 -1.52 -11.37 19.18
C LEU A 64 -1.47 -12.68 20.01
N ALA A 65 -1.05 -12.65 21.26
CA ALA A 65 -1.16 -13.81 22.15
C ALA A 65 -2.63 -14.20 22.42
N GLU A 66 -3.53 -13.20 22.46
CA GLU A 66 -4.98 -13.43 22.62
C GLU A 66 -5.69 -13.73 21.29
N GLN A 67 -5.20 -13.19 20.17
CA GLN A 67 -5.80 -13.28 18.84
C GLN A 67 -4.74 -13.61 17.77
N PRO A 68 -4.11 -14.80 17.79
CA PRO A 68 -2.97 -15.12 16.92
C PRO A 68 -3.33 -15.19 15.43
N GLY A 69 -4.61 -15.38 15.11
CA GLY A 69 -5.12 -15.44 13.73
C GLY A 69 -5.74 -14.13 13.23
N ASN A 70 -5.51 -13.01 13.91
CA ASN A 70 -6.07 -11.72 13.46
C ASN A 70 -5.13 -11.07 12.42
N PRO A 71 -5.52 -11.02 11.11
CA PRO A 71 -4.66 -10.51 10.06
C PRO A 71 -4.32 -9.02 10.21
N TRP A 72 -5.23 -8.24 10.79
CA TRP A 72 -5.03 -6.79 10.97
C TRP A 72 -4.05 -6.46 12.09
N LEU A 73 -3.98 -7.30 13.14
CA LEU A 73 -2.95 -7.18 14.17
C LEU A 73 -1.57 -7.58 13.64
N LEU A 74 -1.52 -8.61 12.78
CA LEU A 74 -0.29 -9.04 12.13
C LEU A 74 0.20 -7.99 11.12
N GLU A 75 -0.70 -7.41 10.33
CA GLU A 75 -0.39 -6.31 9.40
C GLU A 75 0.21 -5.13 10.15
N LEU A 76 -0.46 -4.64 11.21
CA LEU A 76 0.07 -3.51 11.98
C LEU A 76 1.42 -3.85 12.65
N LYS A 77 1.60 -5.09 13.15
CA LYS A 77 2.91 -5.51 13.67
C LYS A 77 3.98 -5.44 12.58
N GLY A 78 3.66 -5.88 11.37
CA GLY A 78 4.54 -5.76 10.21
C GLY A 78 4.90 -4.31 9.92
N GLN A 79 3.92 -3.41 9.88
CA GLN A 79 4.11 -1.99 9.67
C GLN A 79 5.03 -1.36 10.74
N ILE A 80 4.76 -1.62 12.02
CA ILE A 80 5.59 -1.11 13.12
C ILE A 80 7.05 -1.56 13.00
N LEU A 81 7.28 -2.83 12.63
CA LEU A 81 8.62 -3.36 12.41
C LEU A 81 9.29 -2.73 11.19
N PHE A 82 8.58 -2.65 10.08
CA PHE A 82 9.09 -2.12 8.82
C PHE A 82 9.52 -0.65 8.95
N GLU A 83 8.61 0.21 9.42
CA GLU A 83 8.88 1.64 9.60
C GLU A 83 9.85 1.92 10.77
N GLY A 84 9.96 0.97 11.72
CA GLY A 84 10.99 0.97 12.77
C GLY A 84 12.39 0.53 12.30
N GLY A 85 12.60 0.36 10.97
CA GLY A 85 13.89 -0.04 10.39
C GLY A 85 14.22 -1.54 10.53
N ARG A 86 13.23 -2.36 10.91
CA ARG A 86 13.37 -3.82 11.12
C ARG A 86 12.70 -4.60 9.97
N GLY A 87 12.96 -4.21 8.72
CA GLY A 87 12.29 -4.70 7.52
C GLY A 87 12.31 -6.22 7.36
N GLN A 88 13.43 -6.89 7.66
CA GLN A 88 13.52 -8.35 7.60
C GLN A 88 12.57 -9.04 8.60
N GLU A 89 12.42 -8.47 9.80
CA GLU A 89 11.52 -9.00 10.82
C GLU A 89 10.04 -8.74 10.48
N ALA A 90 9.76 -7.70 9.70
CA ALA A 90 8.41 -7.36 9.25
C ALA A 90 7.81 -8.40 8.29
N LEU A 91 8.65 -9.13 7.53
CA LEU A 91 8.18 -10.10 6.54
C LEU A 91 7.32 -11.22 7.17
N ALA A 92 7.73 -11.74 8.32
CA ALA A 92 7.04 -12.87 8.95
C ALA A 92 5.58 -12.53 9.32
N PRO A 93 5.28 -11.44 10.06
CA PRO A 93 3.91 -11.06 10.36
C PRO A 93 3.12 -10.67 9.10
N TYR A 94 3.72 -10.00 8.11
CA TYR A 94 3.05 -9.69 6.86
C TYR A 94 2.67 -10.95 6.05
N TRP A 95 3.56 -11.94 5.94
CA TRP A 95 3.23 -13.21 5.29
C TRP A 95 2.10 -13.94 5.99
N MET A 96 2.08 -13.94 7.32
CA MET A 96 0.97 -14.53 8.07
C MET A 96 -0.34 -13.78 7.81
N ALA A 97 -0.32 -12.45 7.81
CA ALA A 97 -1.49 -11.62 7.52
C ALA A 97 -2.05 -11.92 6.12
N ALA A 98 -1.19 -11.94 5.10
CA ALA A 98 -1.58 -12.24 3.71
C ALA A 98 -2.14 -13.65 3.52
N ARG A 99 -1.66 -14.64 4.28
CA ARG A 99 -2.23 -16.00 4.27
C ARG A 99 -3.60 -16.08 4.91
N LEU A 100 -3.85 -15.31 5.95
CA LEU A 100 -5.12 -15.30 6.68
C LEU A 100 -6.19 -14.46 5.98
N ALA A 101 -5.78 -13.47 5.20
CA ALA A 101 -6.67 -12.57 4.49
C ALA A 101 -6.19 -12.34 3.04
N PRO A 102 -6.21 -13.38 2.18
CA PRO A 102 -5.62 -13.32 0.83
C PRO A 102 -6.33 -12.35 -0.12
N ASP A 103 -7.55 -11.96 0.22
CA ASP A 103 -8.36 -11.04 -0.60
C ASP A 103 -8.20 -9.57 -0.20
N GLN A 104 -7.39 -9.27 0.81
CA GLN A 104 -7.16 -7.90 1.26
C GLN A 104 -6.02 -7.24 0.47
N ALA A 105 -6.38 -6.32 -0.44
CA ALA A 105 -5.42 -5.64 -1.30
C ALA A 105 -4.35 -4.87 -0.49
N LEU A 106 -4.77 -4.17 0.58
CA LEU A 106 -3.85 -3.45 1.46
C LEU A 106 -2.75 -4.36 2.05
N ILE A 107 -3.13 -5.54 2.58
CA ILE A 107 -2.15 -6.47 3.17
C ILE A 107 -1.18 -7.00 2.10
N ALA A 108 -1.70 -7.29 0.90
CA ALA A 108 -0.88 -7.73 -0.22
C ALA A 108 0.12 -6.65 -0.66
N GLN A 109 -0.31 -5.41 -0.68
CA GLN A 109 0.47 -4.23 -1.02
C GLN A 109 1.60 -3.98 -0.01
N GLU A 110 1.28 -3.95 1.29
CA GLU A 110 2.25 -3.75 2.37
C GLU A 110 3.32 -4.87 2.39
N LEU A 111 2.89 -6.12 2.22
CA LEU A 111 3.83 -7.24 2.10
C LEU A 111 4.74 -7.07 0.87
N ALA A 112 4.19 -6.73 -0.29
CA ALA A 112 4.98 -6.56 -1.50
C ALA A 112 5.98 -5.41 -1.36
N HIS A 113 5.58 -4.29 -0.76
CA HIS A 113 6.47 -3.18 -0.46
C HIS A 113 7.62 -3.62 0.45
N ALA A 114 7.34 -4.33 1.55
CA ALA A 114 8.36 -4.86 2.43
C ALA A 114 9.30 -5.85 1.70
N GLU A 115 8.75 -6.74 0.87
CA GLU A 115 9.55 -7.69 0.06
C GLU A 115 10.51 -6.96 -0.90
N ILE A 116 10.05 -5.88 -1.55
CA ILE A 116 10.86 -5.06 -2.47
C ILE A 116 12.00 -4.38 -1.70
N GLU A 117 11.71 -3.81 -0.54
CA GLU A 117 12.68 -3.04 0.24
C GLU A 117 13.74 -3.90 0.97
N THR A 118 13.60 -5.23 1.01
CA THR A 118 14.62 -6.11 1.60
C THR A 118 15.86 -6.30 0.73
N ASP A 119 15.87 -5.82 -0.52
CA ASP A 119 16.92 -6.03 -1.53
C ASP A 119 17.22 -7.53 -1.82
N ASP A 120 16.32 -8.45 -1.48
CA ASP A 120 16.43 -9.86 -1.85
C ASP A 120 15.80 -10.11 -3.24
N PRO A 121 16.60 -10.38 -4.30
CA PRO A 121 16.06 -10.57 -5.65
C PRO A 121 15.06 -11.74 -5.76
N ARG A 122 15.10 -12.70 -4.82
CA ARG A 122 14.18 -13.84 -4.79
C ARG A 122 12.75 -13.43 -4.44
N LEU A 123 12.59 -12.29 -3.74
CA LEU A 123 11.29 -11.77 -3.31
C LEU A 123 10.63 -10.87 -4.36
N LEU A 124 11.36 -10.37 -5.35
CA LEU A 124 10.82 -9.46 -6.37
C LEU A 124 9.69 -10.10 -7.20
N ARG A 125 9.85 -11.36 -7.66
CA ARG A 125 8.79 -12.04 -8.41
C ARG A 125 7.53 -12.31 -7.59
N PRO A 126 7.61 -12.81 -6.33
CA PRO A 126 6.47 -12.87 -5.43
C PRO A 126 5.79 -11.53 -5.20
N ALA A 127 6.54 -10.45 -4.96
CA ALA A 127 6.01 -9.10 -4.78
C ALA A 127 5.24 -8.61 -6.03
N ILE A 128 5.80 -8.79 -7.22
CA ILE A 128 5.14 -8.49 -8.50
C ILE A 128 3.80 -9.22 -8.62
N ALA A 129 3.76 -10.53 -8.35
CA ALA A 129 2.53 -11.30 -8.44
C ALA A 129 1.45 -10.81 -7.46
N ARG A 130 1.85 -10.40 -6.23
CA ARG A 130 0.94 -9.82 -5.24
C ARG A 130 0.38 -8.48 -5.69
N LEU A 131 1.24 -7.58 -6.16
CA LEU A 131 0.84 -6.26 -6.66
C LEU A 131 -0.10 -6.38 -7.87
N GLN A 132 0.19 -7.28 -8.81
CA GLN A 132 -0.70 -7.55 -9.94
C GLN A 132 -2.07 -8.07 -9.50
N SER A 133 -2.09 -8.97 -8.50
CA SER A 133 -3.35 -9.47 -7.93
C SER A 133 -4.13 -8.37 -7.19
N ALA A 134 -3.47 -7.49 -6.45
CA ALA A 134 -4.09 -6.35 -5.79
C ALA A 134 -4.67 -5.37 -6.83
N LEU A 135 -3.89 -5.00 -7.84
CA LEU A 135 -4.29 -4.10 -8.93
C LEU A 135 -5.41 -4.66 -9.83
N ALA A 136 -5.57 -5.99 -9.89
CA ALA A 136 -6.71 -6.59 -10.57
C ALA A 136 -8.05 -6.28 -9.88
N ARG A 137 -8.03 -5.97 -8.59
CA ARG A 137 -9.19 -5.61 -7.75
C ARG A 137 -9.33 -4.10 -7.59
N GLU A 138 -8.21 -3.43 -7.32
CA GLU A 138 -8.11 -1.98 -7.04
C GLU A 138 -7.18 -1.32 -8.04
N ARG A 139 -7.69 -1.07 -9.25
CA ARG A 139 -6.89 -0.53 -10.37
C ARG A 139 -6.41 0.90 -10.18
N GLU A 140 -7.08 1.68 -9.34
CA GLU A 140 -6.81 3.10 -9.14
C GLU A 140 -5.83 3.36 -7.99
N ASP A 141 -5.05 2.35 -7.60
CA ASP A 141 -4.02 2.50 -6.58
C ASP A 141 -2.66 2.87 -7.19
N ALA A 142 -2.37 4.17 -7.17
CA ALA A 142 -1.13 4.72 -7.70
C ALA A 142 0.13 4.23 -6.97
N PHE A 143 0.00 3.84 -5.70
CA PHE A 143 1.13 3.31 -4.93
C PHE A 143 1.50 1.90 -5.41
N SER A 144 0.53 0.99 -5.53
CA SER A 144 0.78 -0.37 -6.06
C SER A 144 1.35 -0.35 -7.48
N TRP A 145 0.88 0.56 -8.35
CA TRP A 145 1.48 0.75 -9.66
C TRP A 145 2.93 1.22 -9.59
N HIS A 146 3.25 2.13 -8.68
CA HIS A 146 4.62 2.59 -8.47
C HIS A 146 5.53 1.47 -8.01
N GLU A 147 5.13 0.74 -6.97
CA GLU A 147 5.88 -0.40 -6.43
C GLU A 147 6.09 -1.50 -7.48
N LEU A 148 5.07 -1.77 -8.31
CA LEU A 148 5.18 -2.71 -9.43
C LEU A 148 6.27 -2.26 -10.43
N GLY A 149 6.34 -0.96 -10.71
CA GLY A 149 7.37 -0.38 -11.56
C GLY A 149 8.78 -0.52 -10.96
N VAL A 150 8.93 -0.24 -9.66
CA VAL A 150 10.19 -0.43 -8.93
C VAL A 150 10.64 -1.90 -8.99
N ALA A 151 9.73 -2.85 -8.70
CA ALA A 151 10.05 -4.27 -8.71
C ALA A 151 10.49 -4.77 -10.09
N TRP A 152 9.79 -4.37 -11.16
CA TRP A 152 10.18 -4.69 -12.54
C TRP A 152 11.54 -4.08 -12.91
N GLY A 153 11.78 -2.82 -12.52
CA GLY A 153 13.05 -2.13 -12.75
C GLY A 153 14.23 -2.84 -12.07
N ARG A 154 14.07 -3.28 -10.83
CA ARG A 154 15.08 -4.07 -10.09
C ARG A 154 15.37 -5.43 -10.75
N LEU A 155 14.39 -6.00 -11.48
CA LEU A 155 14.58 -7.21 -12.28
C LEU A 155 15.18 -6.94 -13.67
N GLY A 156 15.40 -5.68 -14.06
CA GLY A 156 15.91 -5.29 -15.38
C GLY A 156 14.84 -5.29 -16.50
N ASN A 157 13.56 -5.48 -16.18
CA ASN A 157 12.46 -5.46 -17.14
C ASN A 157 11.95 -4.03 -17.34
N MET A 158 12.73 -3.20 -18.06
CA MET A 158 12.50 -1.76 -18.14
C MET A 158 11.18 -1.40 -18.85
N GLY A 159 10.76 -2.15 -19.86
CA GLY A 159 9.49 -1.91 -20.54
C GLY A 159 8.27 -2.07 -19.62
N GLU A 160 8.23 -3.13 -18.81
CA GLU A 160 7.19 -3.35 -17.80
C GLU A 160 7.27 -2.32 -16.66
N ALA A 161 8.49 -1.96 -16.25
CA ALA A 161 8.72 -0.93 -15.25
C ALA A 161 8.16 0.42 -15.70
N ASP A 162 8.51 0.87 -16.90
CA ASP A 162 8.04 2.14 -17.45
C ASP A 162 6.52 2.15 -17.68
N LEU A 163 5.92 1.02 -18.06
CA LEU A 163 4.47 0.91 -18.19
C LEU A 163 3.77 1.08 -16.82
N ALA A 164 4.24 0.36 -15.80
CA ALA A 164 3.67 0.46 -14.45
C ALA A 164 3.83 1.89 -13.87
N LEU A 165 4.99 2.52 -14.05
CA LEU A 165 5.21 3.90 -13.64
C LEU A 165 4.35 4.90 -14.43
N ALA A 166 4.04 4.62 -15.71
CA ALA A 166 3.13 5.45 -16.51
C ALA A 166 1.70 5.40 -15.95
N GLU A 167 1.22 4.21 -15.54
CA GLU A 167 -0.08 4.07 -14.86
C GLU A 167 -0.11 4.85 -13.54
N ALA A 168 0.93 4.74 -12.72
CA ALA A 168 1.05 5.50 -11.48
C ALA A 168 1.03 7.02 -11.73
N ALA A 169 1.74 7.49 -12.75
CA ALA A 169 1.80 8.89 -13.14
C ALA A 169 0.43 9.40 -13.62
N MET A 170 -0.30 8.61 -14.43
CA MET A 170 -1.68 8.92 -14.85
C MET A 170 -2.59 9.14 -13.66
N LEU A 171 -2.58 8.22 -12.68
CA LEU A 171 -3.41 8.32 -11.49
C LEU A 171 -3.06 9.52 -10.60
N LYS A 172 -1.80 9.94 -10.60
CA LYS A 172 -1.32 11.14 -9.89
C LYS A 172 -1.57 12.45 -10.65
N GLY A 173 -2.10 12.39 -11.88
CA GLY A 173 -2.29 13.56 -12.73
C GLY A 173 -1.00 14.10 -13.37
N ASP A 174 0.12 13.38 -13.28
CA ASP A 174 1.35 13.72 -14.00
C ASP A 174 1.29 13.24 -15.46
N ILE A 175 0.56 14.01 -16.24
CA ILE A 175 0.29 13.72 -17.65
C ILE A 175 1.57 13.72 -18.50
N LYS A 176 2.51 14.62 -18.19
CA LYS A 176 3.79 14.68 -18.93
C LYS A 176 4.67 13.48 -18.63
N GLY A 177 4.83 13.15 -17.35
CA GLY A 177 5.58 11.98 -16.92
C GLY A 177 4.99 10.69 -17.46
N ALA A 178 3.66 10.52 -17.38
CA ALA A 178 2.96 9.35 -17.93
C ALA A 178 3.24 9.14 -19.42
N ARG A 179 3.21 10.23 -20.21
CA ARG A 179 3.48 10.16 -21.65
C ARG A 179 4.92 9.74 -21.96
N GLU A 180 5.89 10.30 -21.27
CA GLU A 180 7.30 9.96 -21.49
C GLU A 180 7.59 8.50 -21.13
N LEU A 181 7.08 8.06 -19.96
CA LEU A 181 7.16 6.67 -19.52
C LEU A 181 6.48 5.71 -20.51
N ALA A 182 5.27 6.03 -20.94
CA ALA A 182 4.54 5.22 -21.92
C ALA A 182 5.29 5.12 -23.27
N ARG A 183 5.95 6.19 -23.71
CA ARG A 183 6.78 6.18 -24.93
C ARG A 183 7.99 5.24 -24.78
N ARG A 184 8.66 5.26 -23.63
CA ARG A 184 9.79 4.34 -23.37
C ARG A 184 9.30 2.90 -23.29
N ALA A 185 8.21 2.65 -22.58
CA ALA A 185 7.59 1.32 -22.52
C ALA A 185 7.26 0.76 -23.91
N GLN A 186 6.72 1.58 -24.82
CA GLN A 186 6.43 1.15 -26.21
C GLN A 186 7.68 0.73 -26.98
N ALA A 187 8.82 1.36 -26.74
CA ALA A 187 10.07 1.03 -27.41
C ALA A 187 10.65 -0.31 -26.93
N GLU A 188 10.48 -0.64 -25.66
CA GLU A 188 11.09 -1.78 -24.97
C GLU A 188 10.19 -3.03 -24.96
N LEU A 189 8.86 -2.84 -24.90
CA LEU A 189 7.92 -3.95 -24.78
C LEU A 189 7.76 -4.69 -26.12
N PRO A 190 7.70 -6.04 -26.08
CA PRO A 190 7.35 -6.83 -27.27
C PRO A 190 5.90 -6.56 -27.71
N PRO A 191 5.54 -6.87 -28.96
CA PRO A 191 4.16 -6.80 -29.40
C PRO A 191 3.23 -7.61 -28.48
N GLY A 192 2.17 -6.95 -27.95
CA GLY A 192 1.24 -7.59 -27.03
C GLY A 192 0.40 -6.58 -26.23
N PRO A 193 -0.41 -7.08 -25.27
CA PRO A 193 -1.34 -6.26 -24.50
C PRO A 193 -0.65 -5.12 -23.73
N ALA A 194 0.51 -5.36 -23.13
CA ALA A 194 1.26 -4.36 -22.38
C ALA A 194 1.70 -3.20 -23.30
N ARG A 195 2.23 -3.50 -24.49
CA ARG A 195 2.61 -2.48 -25.46
C ARG A 195 1.41 -1.69 -25.99
N LEU A 196 0.27 -2.34 -26.21
CA LEU A 196 -0.98 -1.67 -26.58
C LEU A 196 -1.44 -0.73 -25.46
N ARG A 197 -1.37 -1.16 -24.22
CA ARG A 197 -1.71 -0.30 -23.06
C ARG A 197 -0.81 0.92 -22.98
N ALA A 198 0.49 0.77 -23.19
CA ALA A 198 1.42 1.89 -23.26
C ALA A 198 1.05 2.87 -24.41
N LEU A 199 0.64 2.36 -25.56
CA LEU A 199 0.15 3.17 -26.68
C LEU A 199 -1.11 3.95 -26.30
N ASP A 200 -2.06 3.33 -25.62
CA ASP A 200 -3.30 3.96 -25.17
C ASP A 200 -3.04 5.12 -24.22
N ILE A 201 -2.15 4.94 -23.22
CA ILE A 201 -1.72 6.01 -22.32
C ILE A 201 -1.11 7.17 -23.11
N GLY A 202 -0.19 6.89 -24.03
CA GLY A 202 0.44 7.90 -24.87
C GLY A 202 -0.56 8.70 -25.73
N ASN A 203 -1.64 8.07 -26.20
CA ASN A 203 -2.69 8.68 -27.01
C ASN A 203 -3.74 9.45 -26.20
N ALA A 204 -4.12 8.95 -25.01
CA ALA A 204 -5.05 9.63 -24.11
C ALA A 204 -4.54 11.05 -23.78
N VAL A 205 -3.27 11.14 -23.45
CA VAL A 205 -2.58 12.39 -23.12
C VAL A 205 -2.55 13.39 -24.30
N LYS A 206 -2.53 12.90 -25.56
CA LYS A 206 -2.58 13.78 -26.75
C LYS A 206 -3.94 14.48 -26.93
N LYS A 207 -5.02 13.85 -26.49
CA LYS A 207 -6.38 14.41 -26.60
C LYS A 207 -6.65 15.54 -25.62
N GLU A 208 -6.14 15.44 -24.39
CA GLU A 208 -6.31 16.49 -23.37
C GLU A 208 -5.58 17.80 -23.72
N ASN A 209 -4.45 17.74 -24.43
CA ASN A 209 -3.71 18.93 -24.86
C ASN A 209 -4.30 19.63 -26.10
N ARG A 210 -5.37 19.14 -26.70
CA ARG A 210 -6.13 19.85 -27.73
C ARG A 210 -7.25 20.65 -27.05
N VAL A 211 -6.90 21.80 -26.48
CA VAL A 211 -7.88 22.85 -26.18
C VAL A 211 -8.55 23.23 -27.52
N PRO A 212 -9.88 23.17 -27.64
CA PRO A 212 -10.53 23.67 -28.85
C PRO A 212 -10.20 25.15 -29.01
N GLU A 213 -9.69 25.53 -30.18
CA GLU A 213 -9.50 26.96 -30.52
C GLU A 213 -10.83 27.70 -30.29
N PRO A 214 -10.82 28.89 -29.68
CA PRO A 214 -12.03 29.66 -29.49
C PRO A 214 -12.60 29.98 -30.87
N VAL A 215 -13.84 29.55 -31.11
CA VAL A 215 -14.58 29.89 -32.32
C VAL A 215 -14.68 31.41 -32.38
N SER A 216 -13.91 32.05 -33.27
CA SER A 216 -14.01 33.48 -33.50
C SER A 216 -15.32 33.74 -34.24
N TYR A 217 -16.30 34.21 -33.52
CA TYR A 217 -17.49 34.80 -34.12
C TYR A 217 -17.09 36.18 -34.70
N THR A 218 -16.79 36.23 -35.99
CA THR A 218 -16.78 37.47 -36.77
C THR A 218 -18.22 37.90 -37.04
N HIS A 219 -18.62 39.02 -36.47
CA HIS A 219 -19.83 39.77 -36.87
C HIS A 219 -19.57 40.60 -38.08
#